data_7de16152e4f5bc04c0beb779f04f0558
#
_entry.id   7de16152e4f5bc04c0beb779f04f0558
#
_cell.length_a   1.000
_cell.length_b   1.000
_cell.length_c   1.000
_cell.angle_alpha   90.00
_cell.angle_beta   90.00
_cell.angle_gamma   90.00
#
_symmetry.space_group_name_H-M   'P 1'
#
loop_
_entity.id
_entity.type
_entity.pdbx_description
1 polymer ?
#
loop_
_entity_poly.entity_id
_entity_poly.type
_entity_poly.pdbx_seq_one_letter_code
_entity_poly.pdbx_strand_id
1 'polypeptide(L)'
;MIVSLGATAGLRSADAELADSLHRAGASVALLAAVRPRPMRTLALTDLAWALAARRAAVAGLAEHDPRGVIYSSTTSSLLWPRPGAIRFDAPSAGNRPGRHGLWQRPLERRRLARSPLLLPWSAGGLEEAPARVGGGDRALVLPVPVEPSGSPAPVRDIAAIAYAANPLKKGIDRVLSAWTGVRRPDEQLYVAGASSAELARAGISLPSSGVTVTGPLAPPAYRALLCRARVFVCAPRREDYGLAQLEALADGCLLVTTPAPGPYAALPIARSLDPRLVSDDLSVTLRIALDDPAPDYRVRASAALDSFGRVAVDRIVAEMLPQLLVQG
;
A
#
# COMPACT_ATOMS: atom_id res chain seq x y z
N MET A 1 21.06 6.43 -2.74
CA MET A 1 20.45 5.83 -3.95
C MET A 1 19.27 4.96 -3.54
N ILE A 2 18.14 5.07 -4.24
CA ILE A 2 16.96 4.20 -4.06
C ILE A 2 16.80 3.32 -5.30
N VAL A 3 16.66 2.00 -5.10
CA VAL A 3 16.40 1.03 -6.19
C VAL A 3 14.94 0.59 -6.11
N SER A 4 14.13 1.11 -7.02
CA SER A 4 12.67 0.89 -7.09
C SER A 4 12.31 -0.16 -8.15
N LEU A 5 11.28 -0.97 -7.88
CA LEU A 5 10.65 -1.78 -8.93
C LEU A 5 9.74 -0.92 -9.83
N GLY A 6 9.12 0.12 -9.30
CA GLY A 6 8.13 0.92 -10.03
C GLY A 6 6.93 0.12 -10.54
N ALA A 7 6.69 -1.08 -9.98
CA ALA A 7 5.75 -2.07 -10.51
C ALA A 7 4.29 -1.62 -10.46
N THR A 8 3.91 -0.87 -9.43
CA THR A 8 2.54 -0.35 -9.22
C THR A 8 2.55 1.16 -9.01
N ALA A 9 1.41 1.82 -9.18
CA ALA A 9 1.27 3.25 -8.92
C ALA A 9 1.59 3.57 -7.44
N GLY A 10 1.09 2.77 -6.49
CA GLY A 10 1.36 2.96 -5.07
C GLY A 10 2.84 2.85 -4.72
N LEU A 11 3.57 1.87 -5.28
CA LEU A 11 5.02 1.76 -5.08
C LEU A 11 5.77 2.98 -5.65
N ARG A 12 5.41 3.42 -6.86
CA ARG A 12 6.05 4.61 -7.46
C ARG A 12 5.83 5.87 -6.60
N SER A 13 4.59 6.08 -6.13
CA SER A 13 4.27 7.20 -5.26
C SER A 13 5.05 7.12 -3.94
N ALA A 14 5.06 5.95 -3.30
CA ALA A 14 5.78 5.74 -2.04
C ALA A 14 7.30 5.94 -2.18
N ASP A 15 7.88 5.58 -3.33
CA ASP A 15 9.32 5.77 -3.58
C ASP A 15 9.67 7.23 -3.90
N ALA A 16 8.78 7.95 -4.59
CA ALA A 16 8.94 9.39 -4.83
C ALA A 16 8.84 10.16 -3.52
N GLU A 17 7.84 9.87 -2.67
CA GLU A 17 7.71 10.51 -1.35
C GLU A 17 8.92 10.23 -0.44
N LEU A 18 9.49 9.03 -0.49
CA LEU A 18 10.74 8.74 0.23
C LEU A 18 11.92 9.57 -0.30
N ALA A 19 12.05 9.68 -1.63
CA ALA A 19 13.10 10.50 -2.22
C ALA A 19 12.97 11.98 -1.83
N ASP A 20 11.75 12.50 -1.85
CA ASP A 20 11.46 13.89 -1.46
C ASP A 20 11.75 14.10 0.05
N SER A 21 11.39 13.13 0.91
CA SER A 21 11.67 13.19 2.33
C SER A 21 13.18 13.20 2.63
N LEU A 22 13.94 12.36 1.93
CA LEU A 22 15.41 12.34 2.02
C LEU A 22 16.04 13.65 1.52
N HIS A 23 15.50 14.24 0.44
CA HIS A 23 15.92 15.58 -0.03
C HIS A 23 15.68 16.66 1.03
N ARG A 24 14.50 16.65 1.68
CA ARG A 24 14.21 17.58 2.79
C ARG A 24 15.15 17.38 4.00
N ALA A 25 15.61 16.14 4.22
CA ALA A 25 16.63 15.82 5.22
C ALA A 25 18.06 16.18 4.77
N GLY A 26 18.24 16.82 3.61
CA GLY A 26 19.54 17.30 3.10
C GLY A 26 20.35 16.26 2.31
N ALA A 27 19.77 15.11 1.94
CA ALA A 27 20.45 14.10 1.14
C ALA A 27 20.29 14.33 -0.36
N SER A 28 21.36 14.12 -1.13
CA SER A 28 21.27 13.95 -2.58
C SER A 28 20.79 12.53 -2.90
N VAL A 29 19.72 12.39 -3.69
CA VAL A 29 19.05 11.10 -3.93
C VAL A 29 18.98 10.80 -5.43
N ALA A 30 19.48 9.64 -5.83
CA ALA A 30 19.22 9.05 -7.14
C ALA A 30 18.11 7.98 -6.98
N LEU A 31 16.95 8.19 -7.59
CA LEU A 31 15.84 7.23 -7.64
C LEU A 31 15.89 6.46 -8.96
N LEU A 32 16.22 5.18 -8.88
CA LEU A 32 16.43 4.30 -10.03
C LEU A 32 15.29 3.29 -10.15
N ALA A 33 14.49 3.42 -11.18
CA ALA A 33 13.41 2.47 -11.46
C ALA A 33 13.90 1.30 -12.32
N ALA A 34 13.59 0.08 -11.91
CA ALA A 34 13.83 -1.10 -12.72
C ALA A 34 13.00 -1.06 -14.00
N VAL A 35 13.59 -1.41 -15.14
CA VAL A 35 12.85 -1.54 -16.40
C VAL A 35 11.84 -2.68 -16.27
N ARG A 36 10.58 -2.39 -16.58
CA ARG A 36 9.48 -3.35 -16.47
C ARG A 36 9.75 -4.60 -17.33
N PRO A 37 9.86 -5.79 -16.70
CA PRO A 37 10.06 -7.01 -17.46
C PRO A 37 8.78 -7.42 -18.20
N ARG A 38 8.94 -8.25 -19.25
CA ARG A 38 7.80 -8.86 -19.92
C ARG A 38 7.03 -9.78 -18.95
N PRO A 39 5.69 -9.86 -19.08
CA PRO A 39 4.91 -10.81 -18.29
C PRO A 39 5.41 -12.24 -18.44
N MET A 40 5.55 -12.96 -17.32
CA MET A 40 6.00 -14.35 -17.30
C MET A 40 4.84 -15.29 -16.95
N ARG A 41 4.98 -16.59 -17.31
CA ARG A 41 3.92 -17.59 -17.11
C ARG A 41 3.66 -17.91 -15.62
N THR A 42 4.63 -17.70 -14.75
CA THR A 42 4.51 -18.01 -13.32
C THR A 42 4.95 -16.82 -12.46
N LEU A 43 4.41 -16.74 -11.25
CA LEU A 43 4.82 -15.73 -10.27
C LEU A 43 6.31 -15.85 -9.93
N ALA A 44 6.84 -17.05 -9.80
CA ALA A 44 8.26 -17.26 -9.49
C ALA A 44 9.19 -16.70 -10.58
N LEU A 45 8.85 -16.91 -11.86
CA LEU A 45 9.62 -16.33 -12.98
C LEU A 45 9.42 -14.81 -13.09
N THR A 46 8.24 -14.32 -12.78
CA THR A 46 7.96 -12.88 -12.74
C THR A 46 8.82 -12.20 -11.66
N ASP A 47 8.88 -12.76 -10.46
CA ASP A 47 9.70 -12.24 -9.39
C ASP A 47 11.20 -12.28 -9.71
N LEU A 48 11.67 -13.35 -10.40
CA LEU A 48 13.05 -13.44 -10.89
C LEU A 48 13.35 -12.37 -11.93
N ALA A 49 12.46 -12.17 -12.89
CA ALA A 49 12.63 -11.14 -13.91
C ALA A 49 12.70 -9.73 -13.31
N TRP A 50 11.85 -9.44 -12.31
CA TRP A 50 11.91 -8.19 -11.56
C TRP A 50 13.20 -8.05 -10.73
N ALA A 51 13.64 -9.11 -10.05
CA ALA A 51 14.89 -9.10 -9.29
C ALA A 51 16.12 -8.86 -10.19
N LEU A 52 16.14 -9.45 -11.39
CA LEU A 52 17.19 -9.21 -12.38
C LEU A 52 17.14 -7.77 -12.94
N ALA A 53 15.95 -7.24 -13.19
CA ALA A 53 15.80 -5.85 -13.64
C ALA A 53 16.26 -4.86 -12.55
N ALA A 54 15.89 -5.08 -11.29
CA ALA A 54 16.37 -4.29 -10.16
C ALA A 54 17.89 -4.39 -9.98
N ARG A 55 18.48 -5.59 -10.14
CA ARG A 55 19.93 -5.76 -10.09
C ARG A 55 20.64 -4.93 -11.16
N ARG A 56 20.13 -4.93 -12.40
CA ARG A 56 20.71 -4.14 -13.50
C ARG A 56 20.66 -2.65 -13.17
N ALA A 57 19.53 -2.15 -12.71
CA ALA A 57 19.39 -0.76 -12.27
C ALA A 57 20.36 -0.42 -11.13
N ALA A 58 20.48 -1.30 -10.12
CA ALA A 58 21.41 -1.12 -9.02
C ALA A 58 22.88 -1.09 -9.47
N VAL A 59 23.31 -2.00 -10.35
CA VAL A 59 24.67 -2.03 -10.89
C VAL A 59 25.01 -0.75 -11.67
N ALA A 60 24.11 -0.31 -12.54
CA ALA A 60 24.27 0.92 -13.30
C ALA A 60 24.37 2.14 -12.35
N GLY A 61 23.46 2.26 -11.40
CA GLY A 61 23.47 3.37 -10.46
C GLY A 61 24.65 3.39 -9.49
N LEU A 62 25.18 2.23 -9.11
CA LEU A 62 26.42 2.16 -8.33
C LEU A 62 27.63 2.70 -9.10
N ALA A 63 27.70 2.39 -10.40
CA ALA A 63 28.78 2.86 -11.26
C ALA A 63 28.67 4.36 -11.59
N GLU A 64 27.45 4.88 -11.72
CA GLU A 64 27.20 6.27 -12.13
C GLU A 64 27.29 7.27 -10.96
N HIS A 65 26.76 6.88 -9.77
CA HIS A 65 26.55 7.81 -8.67
C HIS A 65 27.44 7.60 -7.46
N ASP A 66 28.17 6.49 -7.37
CA ASP A 66 28.98 6.10 -6.20
C ASP A 66 28.29 6.41 -4.85
N PRO A 67 27.09 5.86 -4.59
CA PRO A 67 26.28 6.27 -3.46
C PRO A 67 26.84 5.81 -2.13
N ARG A 68 26.83 6.67 -1.10
CA ARG A 68 27.21 6.33 0.27
C ARG A 68 26.24 5.34 0.93
N GLY A 69 24.96 5.34 0.54
CA GLY A 69 23.94 4.43 1.04
C GLY A 69 22.99 3.96 -0.06
N VAL A 70 22.47 2.74 0.08
CA VAL A 70 21.53 2.14 -0.87
C VAL A 70 20.28 1.68 -0.13
N ILE A 71 19.11 2.05 -0.65
CA ILE A 71 17.80 1.56 -0.20
C ILE A 71 17.18 0.73 -1.34
N TYR A 72 16.84 -0.51 -1.06
CA TYR A 72 16.02 -1.35 -1.93
C TYR A 72 14.56 -1.20 -1.52
N SER A 73 13.72 -0.65 -2.39
CA SER A 73 12.36 -0.25 -2.03
C SER A 73 11.32 -1.38 -2.00
N SER A 74 11.78 -2.62 -2.06
CA SER A 74 10.98 -3.82 -1.83
C SER A 74 11.86 -5.02 -1.51
N THR A 75 11.29 -6.07 -0.92
CA THR A 75 12.02 -7.32 -0.74
C THR A 75 12.47 -7.91 -2.07
N THR A 76 11.65 -7.82 -3.12
CA THR A 76 12.00 -8.32 -4.46
C THR A 76 13.18 -7.56 -5.07
N SER A 77 13.28 -6.24 -4.91
CA SER A 77 14.41 -5.47 -5.43
C SER A 77 15.73 -5.82 -4.75
N SER A 78 15.69 -6.32 -3.51
CA SER A 78 16.88 -6.70 -2.75
C SER A 78 17.37 -8.12 -3.05
N LEU A 79 16.55 -9.01 -3.65
CA LEU A 79 16.88 -10.44 -3.80
C LEU A 79 18.25 -10.67 -4.43
N LEU A 80 18.53 -9.98 -5.53
CA LEU A 80 19.78 -10.12 -6.29
C LEU A 80 20.67 -8.87 -6.17
N TRP A 81 20.64 -8.18 -5.04
CA TRP A 81 21.43 -6.98 -4.84
C TRP A 81 22.93 -7.18 -5.13
N PRO A 82 23.60 -6.24 -5.82
CA PRO A 82 25.04 -6.29 -6.07
C PRO A 82 25.85 -5.84 -4.84
N ARG A 83 25.27 -4.97 -3.99
CA ARG A 83 25.83 -4.40 -2.76
C ARG A 83 24.79 -4.48 -1.66
N PRO A 84 25.13 -4.86 -0.41
CA PRO A 84 24.20 -4.75 0.72
C PRO A 84 23.69 -3.34 0.92
N GLY A 85 22.45 -3.20 1.39
CA GLY A 85 21.81 -1.92 1.67
C GLY A 85 20.56 -2.08 2.53
N ALA A 86 19.94 -0.99 2.89
CA ALA A 86 18.66 -0.99 3.59
C ALA A 86 17.56 -1.63 2.72
N ILE A 87 16.62 -2.33 3.35
CA ILE A 87 15.47 -2.92 2.67
C ILE A 87 14.20 -2.28 3.20
N ARG A 88 13.46 -1.59 2.32
CA ARG A 88 12.15 -1.04 2.60
C ARG A 88 11.07 -1.99 2.05
N PHE A 89 10.03 -2.28 2.82
CA PHE A 89 9.00 -3.25 2.41
C PHE A 89 7.66 -3.02 3.13
N ASP A 90 6.58 -3.36 2.45
CA ASP A 90 5.22 -3.42 2.98
C ASP A 90 4.97 -4.73 3.73
N ALA A 91 5.30 -5.87 3.11
CA ALA A 91 5.21 -7.21 3.67
C ALA A 91 6.29 -8.13 3.11
N PRO A 92 6.73 -9.15 3.89
CA PRO A 92 7.57 -10.22 3.39
C PRO A 92 6.85 -11.11 2.37
N SER A 93 7.60 -11.80 1.52
CA SER A 93 7.04 -12.67 0.48
C SER A 93 6.30 -13.89 1.03
N ALA A 94 6.53 -14.28 2.28
CA ALA A 94 5.91 -15.47 2.88
C ALA A 94 4.38 -15.45 2.79
N GLY A 95 3.75 -14.31 3.08
CA GLY A 95 2.30 -14.13 2.99
C GLY A 95 1.77 -13.98 1.55
N ASN A 96 2.59 -13.46 0.63
CA ASN A 96 2.20 -13.17 -0.75
C ASN A 96 2.61 -14.25 -1.77
N ARG A 97 3.47 -15.19 -1.39
CA ARG A 97 4.00 -16.26 -2.24
C ARG A 97 3.87 -17.62 -1.52
N PRO A 98 2.64 -18.08 -1.27
CA PRO A 98 2.42 -19.36 -0.58
C PRO A 98 2.86 -20.56 -1.44
N GLY A 99 3.11 -21.70 -0.81
CA GLY A 99 3.42 -22.96 -1.47
C GLY A 99 4.66 -22.87 -2.37
N ARG A 100 4.55 -23.45 -3.57
CA ARG A 100 5.66 -23.53 -4.56
C ARG A 100 6.05 -22.18 -5.18
N HIS A 101 5.17 -21.19 -5.14
CA HIS A 101 5.45 -19.87 -5.73
C HIS A 101 6.60 -19.11 -5.06
N GLY A 102 6.90 -19.40 -3.80
CA GLY A 102 7.98 -18.75 -3.04
C GLY A 102 9.20 -19.62 -2.74
N LEU A 103 9.36 -20.81 -3.35
CA LEU A 103 10.40 -21.79 -2.98
C LEU A 103 11.82 -21.23 -3.05
N TRP A 104 12.15 -20.49 -4.11
CA TRP A 104 13.48 -19.89 -4.26
C TRP A 104 13.57 -18.50 -3.62
N GLN A 105 12.47 -17.75 -3.66
CA GLN A 105 12.41 -16.35 -3.20
C GLN A 105 12.48 -16.27 -1.67
N ARG A 106 11.67 -17.03 -0.94
CA ARG A 106 11.58 -16.98 0.52
C ARG A 106 12.92 -17.24 1.24
N PRO A 107 13.71 -18.29 0.93
CA PRO A 107 15.00 -18.48 1.58
C PRO A 107 16.01 -17.37 1.24
N LEU A 108 15.99 -16.88 0.00
CA LEU A 108 16.87 -15.80 -0.40
C LEU A 108 16.48 -14.47 0.27
N GLU A 109 15.19 -14.15 0.31
CA GLU A 109 14.65 -12.99 1.03
C GLU A 109 15.04 -13.03 2.52
N ARG A 110 14.83 -14.18 3.19
CA ARG A 110 15.25 -14.36 4.59
C ARG A 110 16.72 -14.04 4.79
N ARG A 111 17.58 -14.52 3.87
CA ARG A 111 19.02 -14.24 3.91
C ARG A 111 19.32 -12.76 3.68
N ARG A 112 18.58 -12.07 2.81
CA ARG A 112 18.75 -10.63 2.53
C ARG A 112 18.31 -9.79 3.72
N LEU A 113 17.14 -10.05 4.27
CA LEU A 113 16.64 -9.40 5.48
C LEU A 113 17.60 -9.57 6.66
N ALA A 114 18.16 -10.78 6.87
CA ALA A 114 19.13 -11.05 7.93
C ALA A 114 20.47 -10.31 7.75
N ARG A 115 20.87 -10.01 6.52
CA ARG A 115 22.12 -9.33 6.17
C ARG A 115 21.96 -7.84 5.88
N SER A 116 20.74 -7.35 5.81
CA SER A 116 20.49 -5.93 5.61
C SER A 116 21.01 -5.15 6.81
N PRO A 117 21.76 -4.08 6.58
CA PRO A 117 22.20 -3.21 7.66
C PRO A 117 21.03 -2.50 8.35
N LEU A 118 19.96 -2.17 7.61
CA LEU A 118 18.79 -1.48 8.12
C LEU A 118 17.52 -1.99 7.45
N LEU A 119 16.49 -2.27 8.23
CA LEU A 119 15.16 -2.66 7.77
C LEU A 119 14.19 -1.50 7.93
N LEU A 120 13.44 -1.22 6.88
CA LEU A 120 12.49 -0.11 6.80
C LEU A 120 11.08 -0.64 6.45
N PRO A 121 10.47 -1.43 7.35
CA PRO A 121 9.09 -1.87 7.12
C PRO A 121 8.13 -0.67 7.11
N TRP A 122 7.09 -0.71 6.29
CA TRP A 122 6.08 0.34 6.23
C TRP A 122 5.17 0.37 7.47
N SER A 123 5.10 -0.75 8.20
CA SER A 123 4.30 -0.88 9.42
C SER A 123 4.93 -1.86 10.40
N ALA A 124 4.52 -1.79 11.67
CA ALA A 124 4.89 -2.77 12.68
C ALA A 124 4.48 -4.19 12.27
N GLY A 125 3.27 -4.37 11.70
CA GLY A 125 2.80 -5.66 11.18
C GLY A 125 3.68 -6.21 10.06
N GLY A 126 4.26 -5.36 9.20
CA GLY A 126 5.24 -5.77 8.20
C GLY A 126 6.53 -6.32 8.83
N LEU A 127 6.95 -5.75 9.96
CA LEU A 127 8.09 -6.24 10.72
C LEU A 127 7.76 -7.55 11.44
N GLU A 128 6.58 -7.67 12.04
CA GLU A 128 6.11 -8.88 12.74
C GLU A 128 6.01 -10.10 11.81
N GLU A 129 5.59 -9.89 10.56
CA GLU A 129 5.58 -10.95 9.54
C GLU A 129 6.99 -11.33 9.05
N ALA A 130 8.01 -10.51 9.31
CA ALA A 130 9.38 -10.85 8.95
C ALA A 130 9.88 -12.05 9.79
N PRO A 131 10.79 -12.88 9.25
CA PRO A 131 11.30 -14.05 10.01
C PRO A 131 11.88 -13.63 11.36
N ALA A 132 11.53 -14.35 12.44
CA ALA A 132 11.83 -13.99 13.84
C ALA A 132 13.30 -13.64 14.15
N ARG A 133 14.26 -14.18 13.39
CA ARG A 133 15.69 -13.86 13.51
C ARG A 133 16.09 -12.50 12.90
N VAL A 134 15.15 -11.82 12.25
CA VAL A 134 15.38 -10.58 11.50
C VAL A 134 14.88 -9.36 12.26
N GLY A 135 13.81 -9.51 13.04
CA GLY A 135 13.12 -8.41 13.75
C GLY A 135 13.72 -7.99 15.09
N GLY A 136 14.81 -8.59 15.55
CA GLY A 136 15.43 -8.27 16.84
C GLY A 136 16.59 -7.30 16.72
N GLY A 137 16.53 -6.16 17.43
CA GLY A 137 17.63 -5.21 17.58
C GLY A 137 17.44 -3.87 16.86
N ASP A 138 18.37 -2.96 17.05
CA ASP A 138 18.39 -1.55 16.58
C ASP A 138 18.43 -1.37 15.04
N ARG A 139 18.27 -2.46 14.26
CA ARG A 139 18.36 -2.47 12.79
C ARG A 139 17.00 -2.33 12.07
N ALA A 140 15.92 -2.14 12.80
CA ALA A 140 14.59 -1.99 12.20
C ALA A 140 13.96 -0.68 12.64
N LEU A 141 13.58 0.14 11.66
CA LEU A 141 12.87 1.39 11.87
C LEU A 141 11.60 1.38 11.03
N VAL A 142 10.44 1.44 11.66
CA VAL A 142 9.16 1.51 10.94
C VAL A 142 9.09 2.84 10.22
N LEU A 143 9.03 2.79 8.88
CA LEU A 143 8.98 3.96 8.01
C LEU A 143 7.71 3.94 7.16
N PRO A 144 6.61 4.53 7.64
CA PRO A 144 5.34 4.58 6.92
C PRO A 144 5.45 5.31 5.58
N VAL A 145 4.51 5.03 4.68
CA VAL A 145 4.28 5.90 3.52
C VAL A 145 3.51 7.12 4.01
N PRO A 146 3.98 8.36 3.75
CA PRO A 146 3.26 9.53 4.17
C PRO A 146 1.90 9.63 3.49
N VAL A 147 0.89 10.00 4.27
CA VAL A 147 -0.48 10.20 3.81
C VAL A 147 -0.98 11.55 4.32
N GLU A 148 -1.33 12.41 3.38
CA GLU A 148 -1.87 13.74 3.67
C GLU A 148 -3.30 13.87 3.11
N PRO A 149 -4.17 14.68 3.69
CA PRO A 149 -5.40 15.09 3.04
C PRO A 149 -5.12 15.69 1.66
N SER A 150 -5.87 15.30 0.64
CA SER A 150 -5.63 15.79 -0.73
C SER A 150 -6.16 17.21 -0.98
N GLY A 151 -6.95 17.74 -0.04
CA GLY A 151 -7.53 19.06 -0.09
C GLY A 151 -8.56 19.28 1.01
N SER A 152 -9.28 20.39 0.97
CA SER A 152 -10.41 20.62 1.86
C SER A 152 -11.52 19.62 1.57
N PRO A 153 -12.22 19.12 2.61
CA PRO A 153 -13.36 18.24 2.42
C PRO A 153 -14.41 18.91 1.52
N ALA A 154 -14.98 18.15 0.59
CA ALA A 154 -16.08 18.65 -0.22
C ALA A 154 -17.26 19.05 0.71
N PRO A 155 -17.90 20.21 0.48
CA PRO A 155 -19.00 20.68 1.30
C PRO A 155 -20.20 19.71 1.28
N VAL A 156 -20.36 18.99 0.16
CA VAL A 156 -21.36 17.92 0.00
C VAL A 156 -20.66 16.65 -0.49
N ARG A 157 -20.93 15.54 0.17
CA ARG A 157 -20.45 14.22 -0.25
C ARG A 157 -21.58 13.50 -0.98
N ASP A 158 -21.58 13.64 -2.30
CA ASP A 158 -22.61 13.15 -3.22
C ASP A 158 -22.39 11.69 -3.67
N ILE A 159 -21.24 11.10 -3.39
CA ILE A 159 -20.95 9.69 -3.67
C ILE A 159 -21.21 8.87 -2.39
N ALA A 160 -22.16 7.93 -2.46
CA ALA A 160 -22.49 7.10 -1.30
C ALA A 160 -21.30 6.22 -0.88
N ALA A 161 -20.70 5.50 -1.83
CA ALA A 161 -19.54 4.64 -1.56
C ALA A 161 -18.54 4.62 -2.71
N ILE A 162 -17.27 4.36 -2.38
CA ILE A 162 -16.18 4.14 -3.34
C ILE A 162 -15.38 2.92 -2.93
N ALA A 163 -14.89 2.14 -3.92
CA ALA A 163 -13.97 1.01 -3.74
C ALA A 163 -12.78 1.13 -4.70
N TYR A 164 -11.62 0.61 -4.30
CA TYR A 164 -10.41 0.58 -5.13
C TYR A 164 -10.13 -0.82 -5.65
N ALA A 165 -10.05 -0.98 -6.96
CA ALA A 165 -10.10 -2.25 -7.68
C ALA A 165 -8.78 -2.67 -8.36
N ALA A 166 -7.65 -2.00 -8.16
CA ALA A 166 -6.39 -2.48 -8.70
C ALA A 166 -6.08 -3.88 -8.16
N ASN A 167 -5.97 -4.88 -9.01
CA ASN A 167 -6.04 -6.31 -8.68
C ASN A 167 -7.38 -6.71 -8.03
N PRO A 168 -8.48 -6.76 -8.81
CA PRO A 168 -9.85 -6.84 -8.29
C PRO A 168 -10.10 -8.01 -7.33
N LEU A 169 -9.55 -9.20 -7.64
CA LEU A 169 -9.73 -10.38 -6.80
C LEU A 169 -9.00 -10.26 -5.45
N LYS A 170 -7.76 -9.75 -5.43
CA LYS A 170 -7.03 -9.51 -4.19
C LYS A 170 -7.76 -8.48 -3.32
N LYS A 171 -8.31 -7.44 -3.93
CA LYS A 171 -9.07 -6.37 -3.26
C LYS A 171 -10.52 -6.76 -2.89
N GLY A 172 -10.98 -7.96 -3.30
CA GLY A 172 -12.29 -8.47 -2.93
C GLY A 172 -13.47 -7.70 -3.52
N ILE A 173 -13.32 -7.18 -4.74
CA ILE A 173 -14.37 -6.39 -5.41
C ILE A 173 -15.64 -7.21 -5.63
N ASP A 174 -15.53 -8.50 -5.87
CA ASP A 174 -16.66 -9.43 -5.94
C ASP A 174 -17.50 -9.41 -4.66
N ARG A 175 -16.86 -9.41 -3.48
CA ARG A 175 -17.52 -9.33 -2.17
C ARG A 175 -18.18 -7.96 -1.96
N VAL A 176 -17.47 -6.89 -2.33
CA VAL A 176 -17.99 -5.52 -2.23
C VAL A 176 -19.22 -5.35 -3.09
N LEU A 177 -19.19 -5.79 -4.36
CA LEU A 177 -20.33 -5.69 -5.27
C LEU A 177 -21.53 -6.52 -4.80
N SER A 178 -21.30 -7.72 -4.28
CA SER A 178 -22.35 -8.58 -3.72
C SER A 178 -23.05 -7.89 -2.53
N ALA A 179 -22.29 -7.37 -1.57
CA ALA A 179 -22.84 -6.66 -0.42
C ALA A 179 -23.58 -5.39 -0.84
N TRP A 180 -22.98 -4.59 -1.72
CA TRP A 180 -23.58 -3.35 -2.22
C TRP A 180 -24.91 -3.58 -2.88
N THR A 181 -25.01 -4.56 -3.79
CA THR A 181 -26.24 -4.89 -4.51
C THR A 181 -27.38 -5.29 -3.56
N GLY A 182 -27.05 -5.95 -2.45
CA GLY A 182 -28.04 -6.40 -1.47
C GLY A 182 -28.60 -5.28 -0.58
N VAL A 183 -27.87 -4.15 -0.44
CA VAL A 183 -28.26 -3.15 0.58
C VAL A 183 -28.41 -1.72 0.08
N ARG A 184 -27.95 -1.41 -1.14
CA ARG A 184 -28.05 -0.05 -1.68
C ARG A 184 -29.50 0.43 -1.81
N ARG A 185 -29.73 1.72 -1.62
CA ARG A 185 -30.98 2.40 -1.98
C ARG A 185 -30.94 2.84 -3.44
N PRO A 186 -32.11 3.12 -4.06
CA PRO A 186 -32.20 3.47 -5.50
C PRO A 186 -31.35 4.68 -5.91
N ASP A 187 -31.19 5.65 -5.04
CA ASP A 187 -30.43 6.89 -5.22
C ASP A 187 -28.94 6.77 -4.86
N GLU A 188 -28.51 5.66 -4.27
CA GLU A 188 -27.13 5.45 -3.86
C GLU A 188 -26.29 4.84 -4.99
N GLN A 189 -25.05 5.36 -5.16
CA GLN A 189 -24.08 4.93 -6.16
C GLN A 189 -22.78 4.49 -5.50
N LEU A 190 -22.27 3.34 -5.96
CA LEU A 190 -20.90 2.87 -5.68
C LEU A 190 -20.00 3.20 -6.86
N TYR A 191 -18.90 3.88 -6.59
CA TYR A 191 -17.84 4.08 -7.57
C TYR A 191 -16.74 3.02 -7.40
N VAL A 192 -16.33 2.38 -8.50
CA VAL A 192 -15.23 1.40 -8.53
C VAL A 192 -14.11 2.00 -9.35
N ALA A 193 -13.01 2.37 -8.69
CA ALA A 193 -11.84 2.99 -9.30
C ALA A 193 -10.66 2.00 -9.36
N GLY A 194 -9.73 2.21 -10.30
CA GLY A 194 -8.49 1.44 -10.37
C GLY A 194 -8.51 0.22 -11.30
N ALA A 195 -9.67 -0.18 -11.83
CA ALA A 195 -9.80 -1.19 -12.86
C ALA A 195 -10.90 -0.83 -13.84
N SER A 196 -10.72 -1.13 -15.11
CA SER A 196 -11.74 -1.00 -16.16
C SER A 196 -12.77 -2.13 -16.08
N SER A 197 -13.95 -1.93 -16.67
CA SER A 197 -14.97 -2.99 -16.77
C SER A 197 -14.46 -4.25 -17.47
N ALA A 198 -13.57 -4.10 -18.46
CA ALA A 198 -12.93 -5.22 -19.14
C ALA A 198 -11.94 -5.99 -18.22
N GLU A 199 -11.25 -5.32 -17.31
CA GLU A 199 -10.36 -5.94 -16.32
C GLU A 199 -11.17 -6.68 -15.25
N LEU A 200 -12.31 -6.12 -14.81
CA LEU A 200 -13.23 -6.79 -13.91
C LEU A 200 -13.82 -8.06 -14.56
N ALA A 201 -14.28 -7.97 -15.80
CA ALA A 201 -14.81 -9.13 -16.54
C ALA A 201 -13.74 -10.23 -16.72
N ARG A 202 -12.48 -9.87 -17.05
CA ARG A 202 -11.36 -10.84 -17.13
C ARG A 202 -11.03 -11.50 -15.78
N ALA A 203 -11.32 -10.81 -14.68
CA ALA A 203 -11.20 -11.37 -13.34
C ALA A 203 -12.43 -12.22 -12.92
N GLY A 204 -13.42 -12.42 -13.83
CA GLY A 204 -14.65 -13.16 -13.54
C GLY A 204 -15.65 -12.40 -12.67
N ILE A 205 -15.52 -11.07 -12.58
CA ILE A 205 -16.39 -10.22 -11.76
C ILE A 205 -17.47 -9.60 -12.65
N SER A 206 -18.73 -9.94 -12.39
CA SER A 206 -19.89 -9.39 -13.07
C SER A 206 -20.35 -8.10 -12.39
N LEU A 207 -20.65 -7.09 -13.19
CA LEU A 207 -21.20 -5.83 -12.71
C LEU A 207 -22.74 -5.92 -12.62
N PRO A 208 -23.36 -5.35 -11.58
CA PRO A 208 -24.81 -5.22 -11.53
C PRO A 208 -25.30 -4.25 -12.61
N SER A 209 -26.57 -4.37 -13.01
CA SER A 209 -27.19 -3.57 -14.05
C SER A 209 -27.33 -2.08 -13.70
N SER A 210 -27.28 -1.72 -12.42
CA SER A 210 -27.44 -0.35 -11.94
C SER A 210 -26.77 -0.14 -10.57
N GLY A 211 -26.57 1.13 -10.18
CA GLY A 211 -26.05 1.50 -8.85
C GLY A 211 -24.53 1.35 -8.70
N VAL A 212 -23.80 1.08 -9.79
CA VAL A 212 -22.33 1.00 -9.82
C VAL A 212 -21.78 1.76 -11.02
N THR A 213 -20.80 2.62 -10.76
CA THR A 213 -20.06 3.36 -11.78
C THR A 213 -18.59 2.90 -11.75
N VAL A 214 -18.11 2.34 -12.86
CA VAL A 214 -16.70 1.95 -13.01
C VAL A 214 -15.93 3.08 -13.68
N THR A 215 -14.98 3.66 -13.00
CA THR A 215 -14.19 4.81 -13.51
C THR A 215 -12.94 4.38 -14.28
N GLY A 216 -12.53 3.12 -14.15
CA GLY A 216 -11.25 2.67 -14.67
C GLY A 216 -10.05 3.15 -13.82
N PRO A 217 -8.82 2.94 -14.32
CA PRO A 217 -7.63 3.55 -13.74
C PRO A 217 -7.69 5.07 -13.81
N LEU A 218 -7.40 5.73 -12.70
CA LEU A 218 -7.38 7.19 -12.58
C LEU A 218 -5.97 7.68 -12.21
N ALA A 219 -5.63 8.89 -12.62
CA ALA A 219 -4.50 9.61 -12.08
C ALA A 219 -4.73 9.90 -10.58
N PRO A 220 -3.66 9.93 -9.74
CA PRO A 220 -3.82 10.13 -8.31
C PRO A 220 -4.68 11.34 -7.91
N PRO A 221 -4.54 12.54 -8.50
CA PRO A 221 -5.38 13.67 -8.13
C PRO A 221 -6.86 13.43 -8.42
N ALA A 222 -7.20 12.79 -9.56
CA ALA A 222 -8.58 12.49 -9.92
C ALA A 222 -9.21 11.43 -8.98
N TYR A 223 -8.43 10.42 -8.59
CA TYR A 223 -8.86 9.43 -7.62
C TYR A 223 -9.12 10.07 -6.25
N ARG A 224 -8.18 10.91 -5.76
CA ARG A 224 -8.32 11.60 -4.48
C ARG A 224 -9.51 12.57 -4.47
N ALA A 225 -9.79 13.23 -5.58
CA ALA A 225 -11.00 14.07 -5.72
C ALA A 225 -12.31 13.26 -5.56
N LEU A 226 -12.34 12.00 -6.01
CA LEU A 226 -13.49 11.13 -5.73
C LEU A 226 -13.58 10.74 -4.26
N LEU A 227 -12.46 10.47 -3.58
CA LEU A 227 -12.45 10.21 -2.14
C LEU A 227 -13.02 11.38 -1.34
N CYS A 228 -12.66 12.63 -1.67
CA CYS A 228 -13.20 13.82 -1.01
C CYS A 228 -14.72 13.94 -1.15
N ARG A 229 -15.32 13.37 -2.19
CA ARG A 229 -16.77 13.37 -2.46
C ARG A 229 -17.48 12.14 -1.89
N ALA A 230 -16.73 11.07 -1.56
CA ALA A 230 -17.34 9.84 -1.09
C ALA A 230 -17.63 9.89 0.43
N ARG A 231 -18.77 9.32 0.82
CA ARG A 231 -19.14 9.16 2.23
C ARG A 231 -18.40 7.98 2.85
N VAL A 232 -18.35 6.86 2.14
CA VAL A 232 -17.80 5.58 2.58
C VAL A 232 -16.75 5.08 1.60
N PHE A 233 -15.61 4.65 2.11
CA PHE A 233 -14.69 3.78 1.38
C PHE A 233 -14.93 2.34 1.82
N VAL A 234 -15.27 1.45 0.89
CA VAL A 234 -15.56 0.06 1.19
C VAL A 234 -14.56 -0.88 0.55
N CYS A 235 -14.03 -1.83 1.32
CA CYS A 235 -13.12 -2.84 0.82
C CYS A 235 -13.27 -4.18 1.56
N ALA A 236 -12.97 -5.28 0.85
CA ALA A 236 -13.01 -6.62 1.39
C ALA A 236 -11.79 -7.44 0.94
N PRO A 237 -10.57 -6.97 1.19
CA PRO A 237 -9.38 -7.61 0.66
C PRO A 237 -9.25 -9.04 1.18
N ARG A 238 -8.79 -9.96 0.32
CA ARG A 238 -8.44 -11.32 0.74
C ARG A 238 -7.13 -11.37 1.53
N ARG A 239 -6.27 -10.40 1.28
CA ARG A 239 -5.09 -10.05 2.04
C ARG A 239 -4.73 -8.58 1.75
N GLU A 240 -4.34 -7.84 2.77
CA GLU A 240 -3.85 -6.47 2.60
C GLU A 240 -2.45 -6.34 3.22
N ASP A 241 -1.50 -5.89 2.40
CA ASP A 241 -0.09 -5.80 2.84
C ASP A 241 0.23 -4.49 3.54
N TYR A 242 -0.50 -3.41 3.22
CA TYR A 242 -0.36 -2.12 3.90
C TYR A 242 -1.68 -1.38 4.04
N GLY A 243 -2.40 -1.22 2.93
CA GLY A 243 -3.68 -0.51 2.93
C GLY A 243 -3.54 0.98 2.63
N LEU A 244 -2.68 1.36 1.68
CA LEU A 244 -2.49 2.77 1.32
C LEU A 244 -3.80 3.45 0.88
N ALA A 245 -4.60 2.81 0.02
CA ALA A 245 -5.87 3.36 -0.44
C ALA A 245 -6.86 3.59 0.71
N GLN A 246 -6.83 2.75 1.74
CA GLN A 246 -7.65 2.88 2.94
C GLN A 246 -7.18 4.06 3.80
N LEU A 247 -5.87 4.23 3.98
CA LEU A 247 -5.30 5.38 4.69
C LEU A 247 -5.60 6.68 3.95
N GLU A 248 -5.45 6.71 2.62
CA GLU A 248 -5.82 7.86 1.78
C GLU A 248 -7.32 8.20 1.91
N ALA A 249 -8.18 7.19 1.94
CA ALA A 249 -9.61 7.40 2.10
C ALA A 249 -9.95 7.99 3.48
N LEU A 250 -9.31 7.52 4.54
CA LEU A 250 -9.45 8.11 5.88
C LEU A 250 -8.95 9.56 5.91
N ALA A 251 -7.81 9.87 5.29
CA ALA A 251 -7.25 11.21 5.20
C ALA A 251 -8.18 12.18 4.46
N ASP A 252 -8.85 11.71 3.40
CA ASP A 252 -9.85 12.48 2.65
C ASP A 252 -11.25 12.46 3.31
N GLY A 253 -11.36 11.89 4.51
CA GLY A 253 -12.55 11.94 5.35
C GLY A 253 -13.66 10.94 4.99
N CYS A 254 -13.34 9.84 4.29
CA CYS A 254 -14.28 8.73 4.13
C CYS A 254 -14.43 7.95 5.46
N LEU A 255 -15.60 7.37 5.68
CA LEU A 255 -15.78 6.29 6.65
C LEU A 255 -15.20 5.01 6.05
N LEU A 256 -14.38 4.28 6.80
CA LEU A 256 -13.75 3.05 6.29
C LEU A 256 -14.56 1.82 6.71
N VAL A 257 -15.21 1.19 5.74
CA VAL A 257 -15.85 -0.12 5.88
C VAL A 257 -14.91 -1.19 5.35
N THR A 258 -14.53 -2.15 6.18
CA THR A 258 -13.57 -3.19 5.80
C THR A 258 -13.82 -4.52 6.48
N THR A 259 -13.29 -5.61 5.88
CA THR A 259 -13.23 -6.92 6.53
C THR A 259 -11.94 -7.07 7.33
N PRO A 260 -11.89 -7.98 8.34
CA PRO A 260 -10.68 -8.30 9.10
C PRO A 260 -9.72 -9.17 8.27
N ALA A 261 -9.16 -8.60 7.20
CA ALA A 261 -8.28 -9.31 6.29
C ALA A 261 -6.91 -9.64 6.92
N PRO A 262 -6.28 -10.77 6.54
CA PRO A 262 -4.92 -11.10 6.95
C PRO A 262 -3.89 -10.18 6.29
N GLY A 263 -2.70 -10.09 6.88
CA GLY A 263 -1.57 -9.27 6.43
C GLY A 263 -1.26 -8.11 7.37
N PRO A 264 -0.16 -7.39 7.14
CA PRO A 264 0.27 -6.27 7.97
C PRO A 264 -0.58 -4.98 7.80
N TYR A 265 -1.79 -5.12 7.52
CA TYR A 265 -2.81 -4.13 7.20
C TYR A 265 -2.85 -2.94 8.18
N ALA A 266 -2.09 -1.88 7.91
CA ALA A 266 -1.91 -0.74 8.80
C ALA A 266 -3.21 0.03 9.12
N ALA A 267 -4.15 0.11 8.18
CA ALA A 267 -5.42 0.79 8.39
C ALA A 267 -6.42 -0.02 9.25
N LEU A 268 -6.23 -1.33 9.44
CA LEU A 268 -7.19 -2.18 10.19
C LEU A 268 -7.29 -1.83 11.68
N PRO A 269 -6.19 -1.69 12.45
CA PRO A 269 -6.28 -1.26 13.83
C PRO A 269 -6.88 0.14 13.97
N ILE A 270 -6.61 1.05 13.03
CA ILE A 270 -7.21 2.39 13.00
C ILE A 270 -8.73 2.27 12.80
N ALA A 271 -9.18 1.50 11.80
CA ALA A 271 -10.61 1.29 11.54
C ALA A 271 -11.34 0.75 12.78
N ARG A 272 -10.75 -0.24 13.47
CA ARG A 272 -11.30 -0.80 14.72
C ARG A 272 -11.40 0.21 15.85
N SER A 273 -10.41 1.10 15.98
CA SER A 273 -10.42 2.13 17.02
C SER A 273 -11.42 3.26 16.73
N LEU A 274 -11.67 3.55 15.47
CA LEU A 274 -12.60 4.59 15.04
C LEU A 274 -14.06 4.15 15.23
N ASP A 275 -14.43 3.01 14.67
CA ASP A 275 -15.76 2.41 14.86
C ASP A 275 -15.68 0.89 14.58
N PRO A 276 -15.63 0.04 15.60
CA PRO A 276 -15.53 -1.41 15.42
C PRO A 276 -16.73 -2.01 14.68
N ARG A 277 -17.90 -1.33 14.63
CA ARG A 277 -19.07 -1.77 13.87
C ARG A 277 -18.83 -1.77 12.36
N LEU A 278 -17.83 -1.02 11.88
CA LEU A 278 -17.47 -0.92 10.45
C LEU A 278 -16.42 -1.96 10.01
N VAL A 279 -16.01 -2.86 10.91
CA VAL A 279 -15.03 -3.92 10.64
C VAL A 279 -15.67 -5.29 10.87
N SER A 280 -16.18 -5.90 9.80
CA SER A 280 -16.86 -7.20 9.87
C SER A 280 -16.81 -7.92 8.52
N ASP A 281 -16.96 -9.25 8.53
CA ASP A 281 -17.17 -10.05 7.32
C ASP A 281 -18.57 -9.82 6.71
N ASP A 282 -19.55 -9.35 7.49
CA ASP A 282 -20.85 -8.91 6.99
C ASP A 282 -20.79 -7.46 6.51
N LEU A 283 -20.34 -7.28 5.28
CA LEU A 283 -20.28 -5.96 4.65
C LEU A 283 -21.65 -5.32 4.44
N SER A 284 -22.72 -6.10 4.35
CA SER A 284 -24.07 -5.58 4.14
C SER A 284 -24.53 -4.78 5.34
N VAL A 285 -24.35 -5.31 6.52
CA VAL A 285 -24.66 -4.63 7.78
C VAL A 285 -23.75 -3.42 7.99
N THR A 286 -22.43 -3.58 7.81
CA THR A 286 -21.46 -2.49 8.04
C THR A 286 -21.67 -1.32 7.07
N LEU A 287 -22.02 -1.58 5.81
CA LEU A 287 -22.34 -0.53 4.84
C LEU A 287 -23.57 0.28 5.28
N ARG A 288 -24.63 -0.39 5.77
CA ARG A 288 -25.82 0.35 6.25
C ARG A 288 -25.51 1.17 7.50
N ILE A 289 -24.74 0.64 8.45
CA ILE A 289 -24.30 1.41 9.62
C ILE A 289 -23.51 2.65 9.17
N ALA A 290 -22.54 2.50 8.27
CA ALA A 290 -21.73 3.62 7.79
C ALA A 290 -22.56 4.70 7.06
N LEU A 291 -23.60 4.31 6.31
CA LEU A 291 -24.41 5.23 5.54
C LEU A 291 -25.53 5.88 6.34
N ASP A 292 -26.12 5.16 7.31
CA ASP A 292 -27.32 5.60 8.04
C ASP A 292 -27.03 6.12 9.46
N ASP A 293 -26.05 5.51 10.16
CA ASP A 293 -25.73 5.79 11.56
C ASP A 293 -24.22 5.86 11.81
N PRO A 294 -23.49 6.77 11.11
CA PRO A 294 -22.06 6.92 11.32
C PRO A 294 -21.76 7.44 12.74
N ALA A 295 -20.70 6.89 13.36
CA ALA A 295 -20.26 7.38 14.66
C ALA A 295 -20.00 8.90 14.61
N PRO A 296 -20.43 9.66 15.62
CA PRO A 296 -20.13 11.08 15.71
C PRO A 296 -18.61 11.28 15.77
N ASP A 297 -18.13 12.41 15.23
CA ASP A 297 -16.72 12.80 15.21
C ASP A 297 -15.76 11.81 14.53
N TYR A 298 -16.28 10.82 13.80
CA TYR A 298 -15.46 9.82 13.11
C TYR A 298 -14.32 10.45 12.30
N ARG A 299 -14.62 11.51 11.52
CA ARG A 299 -13.63 12.18 10.66
C ARG A 299 -12.56 12.92 11.46
N VAL A 300 -12.94 13.55 12.55
CA VAL A 300 -11.99 14.25 13.43
C VAL A 300 -11.05 13.23 14.07
N ARG A 301 -11.60 12.13 14.60
CA ARG A 301 -10.79 11.05 15.17
C ARG A 301 -9.93 10.34 14.13
N ALA A 302 -10.41 10.20 12.88
CA ALA A 302 -9.63 9.64 11.79
C ALA A 302 -8.43 10.51 11.43
N SER A 303 -8.62 11.84 11.36
CA SER A 303 -7.51 12.79 11.15
C SER A 303 -6.45 12.64 12.24
N ALA A 304 -6.83 12.65 13.51
CA ALA A 304 -5.90 12.50 14.64
C ALA A 304 -5.18 11.12 14.61
N ALA A 305 -5.88 10.05 14.25
CA ALA A 305 -5.28 8.72 14.15
C ALA A 305 -4.24 8.60 13.02
N LEU A 306 -4.26 9.52 12.05
CA LEU A 306 -3.31 9.56 10.94
C LEU A 306 -2.10 10.48 11.19
N ASP A 307 -1.99 11.15 12.32
CA ASP A 307 -0.89 12.08 12.62
C ASP A 307 0.50 11.42 12.46
N SER A 308 0.63 10.14 12.85
CA SER A 308 1.88 9.38 12.69
C SER A 308 2.21 9.02 11.22
N PHE A 309 1.26 9.14 10.32
CA PHE A 309 1.43 8.97 8.88
C PHE A 309 1.62 10.30 8.15
N GLY A 310 1.46 11.42 8.84
CA GLY A 310 1.67 12.74 8.26
C GLY A 310 3.11 12.95 7.83
N ARG A 311 3.30 13.79 6.80
CA ARG A 311 4.62 14.09 6.20
C ARG A 311 5.64 14.51 7.24
N VAL A 312 5.26 15.38 8.18
CA VAL A 312 6.16 15.88 9.23
C VAL A 312 6.66 14.76 10.14
N ALA A 313 5.78 13.81 10.49
CA ALA A 313 6.15 12.66 11.30
C ALA A 313 7.11 11.73 10.54
N VAL A 314 6.83 11.47 9.27
CA VAL A 314 7.69 10.63 8.41
C VAL A 314 9.03 11.30 8.15
N ASP A 315 9.08 12.61 7.90
CA ASP A 315 10.33 13.36 7.70
C ASP A 315 11.23 13.30 8.94
N ARG A 316 10.65 13.31 10.15
CA ARG A 316 11.42 13.11 11.39
C ARG A 316 12.07 11.74 11.44
N ILE A 317 11.31 10.68 11.10
CA ILE A 317 11.84 9.31 11.04
C ILE A 317 12.96 9.21 9.99
N VAL A 318 12.79 9.84 8.83
CA VAL A 318 13.81 9.88 7.78
C VAL A 318 15.08 10.60 8.25
N ALA A 319 14.96 11.69 8.99
CA ALA A 319 16.11 12.40 9.56
C ALA A 319 16.87 11.54 10.57
N GLU A 320 16.19 10.75 11.40
CA GLU A 320 16.80 9.79 12.34
C GLU A 320 17.44 8.61 11.61
N MET A 321 16.86 8.15 10.52
CA MET A 321 17.36 7.05 9.69
C MET A 321 18.62 7.42 8.91
N LEU A 322 18.71 8.65 8.42
CA LEU A 322 19.75 9.05 7.46
C LEU A 322 21.19 8.82 7.97
N PRO A 323 21.57 9.17 9.22
CA PRO A 323 22.90 8.85 9.75
C PRO A 323 23.18 7.35 9.75
N GLN A 324 22.22 6.51 10.16
CA GLN A 324 22.37 5.06 10.20
C GLN A 324 22.59 4.47 8.81
N LEU A 325 21.92 5.02 7.79
CA LEU A 325 22.08 4.61 6.39
C LEU A 325 23.48 4.95 5.83
N LEU A 326 24.10 6.06 6.29
CA LEU A 326 25.37 6.57 5.77
C LEU A 326 26.61 6.02 6.48
N VAL A 327 26.48 5.54 7.71
CA VAL A 327 27.63 4.97 8.49
C VAL A 327 28.02 3.57 7.98
N GLN A 328 27.13 2.91 7.25
CA GLN A 328 27.28 1.51 6.85
C GLN A 328 27.66 1.33 5.36
N GLY A 329 28.03 2.42 4.70
CA GLY A 329 28.43 2.47 3.28
C GLY A 329 29.92 2.28 3.02
#